data_1d32464fdb579396612acc5d858f42a6
#
_entry.id   1d32464fdb579396612acc5d858f42a6
#
_cell.length_a   1.000
_cell.length_b   1.000
_cell.length_c   1.000
_cell.angle_alpha   90.00
_cell.angle_beta   90.00
_cell.angle_gamma   90.00
#
_symmetry.space_group_name_H-M   'P 1'
#
loop_
_entity.id
_entity.type
_entity.pdbx_description
1 polymer ?
#
loop_
_entity_poly.entity_id
_entity_poly.type
_entity_poly.pdbx_seq_one_letter_code
_entity_poly.pdbx_strand_id
1 'polypeptide(L)' 'MSNTELHNVLAEMIEHTSVTTILEETIQSMSTDELEETVKHLDQHLFTNHFLTRED' A
#
# COMPACT_ATOMS: atom_id res chain seq x y z
N MET A 1 14.95 -3.29 13.31
CA MET A 1 15.10 -2.06 12.50
C MET A 1 14.07 -1.01 12.91
N SER A 2 14.47 0.24 12.89
CA SER A 2 13.53 1.32 13.16
C SER A 2 12.60 1.53 11.98
N ASN A 3 11.51 2.25 12.21
CA ASN A 3 10.58 2.58 11.14
C ASN A 3 11.25 3.39 10.03
N THR A 4 12.13 4.33 10.41
CA THR A 4 12.87 5.13 9.46
C THR A 4 13.80 4.28 8.60
N GLU A 5 14.49 3.32 9.23
CA GLU A 5 15.37 2.41 8.48
C GLU A 5 14.60 1.55 7.50
N LEU A 6 13.42 1.07 7.90
CA LEU A 6 12.57 0.27 7.01
C LEU A 6 12.08 1.09 5.82
N HIS A 7 11.72 2.35 6.04
CA HIS A 7 11.32 3.23 4.95
C HIS A 7 12.46 3.46 3.97
N ASN A 8 13.68 3.63 4.49
CA ASN A 8 14.86 3.83 3.64
C ASN A 8 15.16 2.59 2.82
N VAL A 9 15.05 1.41 3.42
CA VAL A 9 15.26 0.14 2.70
C VAL A 9 14.22 0.00 1.59
N LEU A 10 12.96 0.31 1.90
CA LEU A 10 11.89 0.24 0.91
C LEU A 10 12.14 1.18 -0.26
N ALA A 11 12.62 2.39 0.03
CA ALA A 11 12.94 3.36 -1.02
C ALA A 11 14.05 2.82 -1.94
N GLU A 12 15.07 2.19 -1.37
CA GLU A 12 16.12 1.57 -2.16
C GLU A 12 15.59 0.42 -3.02
N MET A 13 14.72 -0.39 -2.48
CA MET A 13 14.10 -1.47 -3.24
C MET A 13 13.33 -0.93 -4.45
N ILE A 14 12.60 0.16 -4.26
CA ILE A 14 11.85 0.79 -5.34
C ILE A 14 12.79 1.28 -6.44
N GLU A 15 13.94 1.83 -6.06
CA GLU A 15 14.92 2.28 -7.04
C GLU A 15 15.50 1.13 -7.86
N HIS A 16 15.63 -0.06 -7.25
CA HIS A 16 16.18 -1.23 -7.93
C HIS A 16 15.17 -1.97 -8.80
N THR A 17 13.91 -1.72 -8.62
CA THR A 17 12.87 -2.34 -9.44
C THR A 17 11.87 -1.27 -9.87
N SER A 18 10.62 -1.36 -9.44
CA SER A 18 9.63 -0.33 -9.75
C SER A 18 8.59 -0.27 -8.64
N VAL A 19 7.94 0.87 -8.52
CA VAL A 19 6.85 1.03 -7.56
C VAL A 19 5.76 -0.01 -7.83
N THR A 20 5.44 -0.23 -9.10
CA THR A 20 4.41 -1.19 -9.48
C THR A 20 4.75 -2.59 -9.02
N THR A 21 6.00 -3.03 -9.24
CA THR A 21 6.42 -4.36 -8.83
C THR A 21 6.37 -4.52 -7.31
N ILE A 22 6.87 -3.52 -6.58
CA ILE A 22 6.84 -3.55 -5.12
C ILE A 22 5.39 -3.60 -4.62
N LEU A 23 4.52 -2.82 -5.23
CA LEU A 23 3.12 -2.79 -4.85
C LEU A 23 2.43 -4.13 -5.08
N GLU A 24 2.66 -4.75 -6.24
CA GLU A 24 2.08 -6.04 -6.56
C GLU A 24 2.51 -7.12 -5.57
N GLU A 25 3.80 -7.17 -5.26
CA GLU A 25 4.32 -8.14 -4.31
C GLU A 25 3.77 -7.89 -2.90
N THR A 26 3.65 -6.63 -2.52
CA THR A 26 3.08 -6.26 -1.23
C THR A 26 1.64 -6.73 -1.11
N ILE A 27 0.85 -6.50 -2.15
CA ILE A 27 -0.55 -6.92 -2.18
C ILE A 27 -0.66 -8.44 -2.07
N GLN A 28 0.19 -9.16 -2.79
CA GLN A 28 0.18 -10.62 -2.77
C GLN A 28 0.53 -11.20 -1.40
N SER A 29 1.31 -10.48 -0.62
CA SER A 29 1.72 -10.92 0.71
C SER A 29 0.70 -10.60 1.80
N MET A 30 -0.31 -9.81 1.49
CA MET A 30 -1.33 -9.41 2.46
C MET A 30 -2.44 -10.44 2.60
N SER A 31 -2.94 -10.62 3.83
CA SER A 31 -4.17 -11.35 4.04
C SER A 31 -5.35 -10.50 3.55
N THR A 32 -6.52 -11.12 3.42
CA THR A 32 -7.73 -10.40 3.01
C THR A 32 -8.04 -9.23 3.95
N ASP A 33 -7.91 -9.46 5.26
CA ASP A 33 -8.17 -8.42 6.25
C ASP A 33 -7.17 -7.26 6.14
N GLU A 34 -5.91 -7.59 5.95
CA GLU A 34 -4.87 -6.57 5.77
C GLU A 34 -5.11 -5.76 4.50
N LEU A 35 -5.47 -6.44 3.43
CA LEU A 35 -5.76 -5.77 2.17
C LEU A 35 -6.96 -4.84 2.30
N GLU A 36 -8.01 -5.28 2.98
CA GLU A 36 -9.18 -4.47 3.22
C GLU A 36 -8.85 -3.20 3.99
N GLU A 37 -8.07 -3.33 5.06
CA GLU A 37 -7.65 -2.17 5.84
C GLU A 37 -6.79 -1.21 5.03
N THR A 38 -5.90 -1.75 4.20
CA THR A 38 -5.06 -0.93 3.34
C THR A 38 -5.90 -0.16 2.32
N VAL A 39 -6.85 -0.82 1.69
CA VAL A 39 -7.73 -0.18 0.72
C VAL A 39 -8.55 0.93 1.38
N LYS A 40 -9.08 0.68 2.55
CA LYS A 40 -9.82 1.70 3.30
C LYS A 40 -8.95 2.89 3.65
N HIS A 41 -7.72 2.64 4.08
CA HIS A 41 -6.78 3.69 4.42
C HIS A 41 -6.46 4.57 3.21
N LEU A 42 -6.15 3.94 2.09
CA LEU A 42 -5.82 4.66 0.87
C LEU A 42 -7.00 5.47 0.36
N ASP A 43 -8.20 4.88 0.38
CA ASP A 43 -9.39 5.55 -0.08
C ASP A 43 -9.70 6.77 0.79
N GLN A 44 -9.58 6.62 2.09
CA GLN A 44 -9.88 7.71 3.02
C GLN A 44 -8.88 8.86 2.90
N HIS A 45 -7.61 8.55 2.77
CA HIS A 45 -6.55 9.56 2.78
C HIS A 45 -6.25 10.18 1.43
N LEU A 46 -6.41 9.42 0.36
CA LEU A 46 -6.08 9.91 -0.98
C LEU A 46 -7.30 10.29 -1.80
N PHE A 47 -8.43 9.66 -1.54
CA PHE A 47 -9.62 9.82 -2.39
C PHE A 47 -10.86 10.25 -1.61
N THR A 48 -10.71 10.59 -0.35
CA THR A 48 -11.79 11.08 0.50
C THR A 48 -13.01 10.15 0.49
N ASN A 49 -12.75 8.84 0.61
CA ASN A 49 -13.78 7.78 0.62
C ASN A 49 -14.59 7.71 -0.66
N HIS A 50 -13.97 8.07 -1.78
CA HIS A 50 -14.67 8.10 -3.07
C HIS A 50 -15.03 6.70 -3.58
N PHE A 51 -14.11 5.74 -3.41
CA PHE A 51 -14.29 4.42 -4.02
C PHE A 51 -15.14 3.49 -3.17
N LEU A 52 -14.90 3.44 -1.87
CA LEU A 52 -15.58 2.47 -1.00
C LEU A 52 -16.98 2.90 -0.60
N THR A 53 -17.28 4.19 -0.63
CA THR A 53 -18.62 4.67 -0.30
C THR A 53 -19.50 4.85 -1.53
N ARG A 54 -18.94 4.62 -2.71
CA ARG A 54 -19.69 4.71 -3.96
C ARG A 54 -20.68 3.56 -4.06
N GLU A 55 -21.91 3.88 -4.38
CA GLU A 55 -22.93 2.88 -4.60
C GLU A 55 -23.10 2.63 -6.09
N ASP A 56 -23.26 1.39 -6.41
CA ASP A 56 -23.46 0.99 -7.79
C ASP A 56 -24.92 0.99 -8.18
#